data_7381de2707ac666113532f11dd2ac1e0
#
_entry.id   7381de2707ac666113532f11dd2ac1e0
#
_cell.length_a   1.000
_cell.length_b   1.000
_cell.length_c   1.000
_cell.angle_alpha   90.00
_cell.angle_beta   90.00
_cell.angle_gamma   90.00
#
_symmetry.space_group_name_H-M   'P 1'
#
loop_
_entity.id
_entity.type
_entity.pdbx_description
1 polymer ?
#
loop_
_entity_poly.entity_id
_entity_poly.type
_entity_poly.pdbx_seq_one_letter_code
_entity_poly.pdbx_strand_id
1 'polypeptide(L)'
;MAHFINPSLVVAQTGLMQAQVVADLGCGNGFYVLPAAQMVGREGTVYAVDVVENKLAATVSIANQFGYKNVRVVRADLTKPLLDIPENSCDMVIVGNILHEISQKEGLIKNVYRLLKPTGRIMAVEWKKTATPFGPPIDRRIEQQALEIMFMQAGLRKIKELQADGYHYAVLFEK
;
A
#
# COMPACT_ATOMS: atom_id res chain seq x y z
N MET A 1 -0.87 -26.46 -3.94
CA MET A 1 0.35 -25.62 -3.83
C MET A 1 -0.04 -24.31 -3.14
N ALA A 2 0.75 -23.86 -2.18
CA ALA A 2 0.53 -22.56 -1.57
C ALA A 2 0.87 -21.48 -2.60
N HIS A 3 -0.13 -20.74 -3.05
CA HIS A 3 0.09 -19.58 -3.91
C HIS A 3 0.33 -18.37 -3.01
N PHE A 4 1.50 -17.76 -3.15
CA PHE A 4 1.78 -16.46 -2.54
C PHE A 4 0.94 -15.37 -3.20
N ILE A 5 0.69 -14.29 -2.45
CA ILE A 5 -0.06 -13.15 -2.98
C ILE A 5 0.55 -12.66 -4.30
N ASN A 6 -0.32 -12.45 -5.29
CA ASN A 6 0.08 -11.85 -6.56
C ASN A 6 -0.31 -10.35 -6.53
N PRO A 7 0.67 -9.45 -6.36
CA PRO A 7 0.38 -8.01 -6.24
C PRO A 7 -0.37 -7.45 -7.45
N SER A 8 -0.04 -7.90 -8.66
CA SER A 8 -0.69 -7.43 -9.89
C SER A 8 -2.18 -7.78 -9.92
N LEU A 9 -2.56 -8.98 -9.45
CA LEU A 9 -3.97 -9.37 -9.38
C LEU A 9 -4.72 -8.57 -8.32
N VAL A 10 -4.10 -8.25 -7.19
CA VAL A 10 -4.75 -7.44 -6.15
C VAL A 10 -4.92 -6.00 -6.61
N VAL A 11 -3.88 -5.39 -7.17
CA VAL A 11 -3.93 -4.01 -7.69
C VAL A 11 -4.95 -3.88 -8.83
N ALA A 12 -5.07 -4.86 -9.72
CA ALA A 12 -6.04 -4.84 -10.82
C ALA A 12 -7.51 -4.75 -10.35
N GLN A 13 -7.82 -5.24 -9.15
CA GLN A 13 -9.19 -5.21 -8.60
C GLN A 13 -9.57 -3.86 -7.99
N THR A 14 -8.63 -2.93 -7.83
CA THR A 14 -8.85 -1.63 -7.16
C THR A 14 -9.56 -0.61 -8.04
N GLY A 15 -9.59 -0.82 -9.35
CA GLY A 15 -10.07 0.17 -10.31
C GLY A 15 -9.09 1.32 -10.54
N LEU A 16 -7.81 1.11 -10.27
CA LEU A 16 -6.74 2.06 -10.60
C LEU A 16 -6.67 2.27 -12.12
N MET A 17 -6.56 3.52 -12.56
CA MET A 17 -6.60 3.91 -13.97
C MET A 17 -5.31 4.63 -14.40
N GLN A 18 -5.16 4.82 -15.70
CA GLN A 18 -4.05 5.60 -16.26
C GLN A 18 -4.06 7.05 -15.77
N ALA A 19 -2.89 7.67 -15.76
CA ALA A 19 -2.62 9.05 -15.32
C ALA A 19 -2.92 9.34 -13.83
N GLN A 20 -3.27 8.33 -13.03
CA GLN A 20 -3.51 8.49 -11.60
C GLN A 20 -2.22 8.55 -10.79
N VAL A 21 -2.34 9.12 -9.58
CA VAL A 21 -1.26 9.24 -8.60
C VAL A 21 -1.47 8.23 -7.48
N VAL A 22 -0.43 7.44 -7.21
CA VAL A 22 -0.44 6.39 -6.18
C VAL A 22 0.67 6.67 -5.17
N ALA A 23 0.43 6.39 -3.89
CA ALA A 23 1.48 6.29 -2.88
C ALA A 23 1.47 4.88 -2.27
N ASP A 24 2.59 4.16 -2.34
CA ASP A 24 2.80 2.87 -1.68
C ASP A 24 3.60 3.10 -0.39
N LEU A 25 2.92 3.00 0.75
CA LEU A 25 3.46 3.30 2.08
C LEU A 25 4.04 2.04 2.72
N GLY A 26 5.36 2.01 2.87
CA GLY A 26 6.11 0.82 3.27
C GLY A 26 6.36 -0.10 2.08
N CYS A 27 6.77 0.48 0.97
CA CYS A 27 6.85 -0.21 -0.32
C CYS A 27 7.84 -1.38 -0.37
N GLY A 28 8.77 -1.45 0.58
CA GLY A 28 9.80 -2.48 0.59
C GLY A 28 10.57 -2.54 -0.73
N ASN A 29 10.63 -3.72 -1.31
CA ASN A 29 11.30 -3.95 -2.61
C ASN A 29 10.39 -3.70 -3.82
N GLY A 30 9.27 -2.99 -3.65
CA GLY A 30 8.45 -2.52 -4.75
C GLY A 30 7.38 -3.52 -5.23
N PHE A 31 6.95 -4.47 -4.42
CA PHE A 31 5.97 -5.49 -4.83
C PHE A 31 4.68 -4.89 -5.38
N TYR A 32 4.15 -3.83 -4.77
CA TYR A 32 2.96 -3.13 -5.25
C TYR A 32 3.30 -1.92 -6.14
N VAL A 33 4.49 -1.34 -5.99
CA VAL A 33 4.97 -0.21 -6.81
C VAL A 33 4.98 -0.57 -8.29
N LEU A 34 5.51 -1.75 -8.65
CA LEU A 34 5.66 -2.13 -10.06
C LEU A 34 4.32 -2.31 -10.77
N PRO A 35 3.35 -3.10 -10.26
CA PRO A 35 2.05 -3.20 -10.90
C PRO A 35 1.28 -1.87 -10.90
N ALA A 36 1.40 -1.05 -9.85
CA ALA A 36 0.81 0.28 -9.84
C ALA A 36 1.42 1.17 -10.94
N ALA A 37 2.76 1.19 -11.08
CA ALA A 37 3.46 1.97 -12.11
C ALA A 37 3.06 1.56 -13.52
N GLN A 38 2.88 0.27 -13.75
CA GLN A 38 2.38 -0.27 -15.01
C GLN A 38 0.95 0.21 -15.30
N MET A 39 0.06 0.15 -14.31
CA MET A 39 -1.34 0.51 -14.49
C MET A 39 -1.57 2.00 -14.73
N VAL A 40 -0.88 2.85 -13.94
CA VAL A 40 -1.05 4.31 -14.12
C VAL A 40 -0.33 4.84 -15.37
N GLY A 41 0.59 4.08 -15.93
CA GLY A 41 1.29 4.43 -17.17
C GLY A 41 2.19 5.66 -17.03
N ARG A 42 2.71 6.14 -18.16
CA ARG A 42 3.73 7.20 -18.19
C ARG A 42 3.25 8.54 -17.63
N GLU A 43 1.97 8.85 -17.78
CA GLU A 43 1.35 10.09 -17.32
C GLU A 43 0.97 10.06 -15.82
N GLY A 44 0.96 8.86 -15.21
CA GLY A 44 0.73 8.71 -13.78
C GLY A 44 2.01 8.88 -12.96
N THR A 45 1.86 8.80 -11.64
CA THR A 45 3.00 8.84 -10.71
C THR A 45 2.79 7.82 -9.60
N VAL A 46 3.86 7.11 -9.22
CA VAL A 46 3.87 6.24 -8.05
C VAL A 46 4.95 6.71 -7.08
N TYR A 47 4.53 7.14 -5.91
CA TYR A 47 5.42 7.41 -4.78
C TYR A 47 5.70 6.10 -4.05
N ALA A 48 6.96 5.67 -4.04
CA ALA A 48 7.45 4.52 -3.29
C ALA A 48 8.05 5.03 -1.97
N VAL A 49 7.38 4.79 -0.86
CA VAL A 49 7.76 5.33 0.46
C VAL A 49 8.26 4.21 1.36
N ASP A 50 9.48 4.31 1.86
CA ASP A 50 10.05 3.40 2.86
C ASP A 50 11.10 4.14 3.70
N VAL A 51 11.39 3.64 4.89
CA VAL A 51 12.46 4.19 5.74
C VAL A 51 13.83 3.61 5.37
N VAL A 52 13.85 2.44 4.73
CA VAL A 52 15.07 1.68 4.40
C VAL A 52 15.57 2.04 3.01
N GLU A 53 16.67 2.78 2.94
CA GLU A 53 17.25 3.28 1.69
C GLU A 53 17.58 2.18 0.68
N ASN A 54 18.14 1.05 1.14
CA ASN A 54 18.48 -0.07 0.26
C ASN A 54 17.24 -0.69 -0.42
N LYS A 55 16.08 -0.71 0.26
CA LYS A 55 14.82 -1.18 -0.33
C LYS A 55 14.35 -0.22 -1.43
N LEU A 56 14.43 1.08 -1.18
CA LEU A 56 14.11 2.11 -2.18
C LEU A 56 15.03 2.02 -3.40
N ALA A 57 16.32 1.83 -3.19
CA ALA A 57 17.29 1.65 -4.29
C ALA A 57 16.97 0.40 -5.12
N ALA A 58 16.61 -0.71 -4.49
CA ALA A 58 16.19 -1.93 -5.17
C ALA A 58 14.90 -1.69 -5.99
N THR A 59 13.92 -1.00 -5.42
CA THR A 59 12.66 -0.65 -6.10
C THR A 59 12.92 0.19 -7.36
N VAL A 60 13.77 1.22 -7.27
CA VAL A 60 14.15 2.06 -8.44
C VAL A 60 14.88 1.24 -9.48
N SER A 61 15.82 0.39 -9.06
CA SER A 61 16.58 -0.47 -9.98
C SER A 61 15.65 -1.35 -10.79
N ILE A 62 14.73 -2.05 -10.13
CA ILE A 62 13.77 -2.93 -10.80
C ILE A 62 12.81 -2.11 -11.68
N ALA A 63 12.28 -1.00 -11.21
CA ALA A 63 11.40 -0.14 -12.00
C ALA A 63 12.08 0.33 -13.29
N ASN A 64 13.37 0.72 -13.21
CA ASN A 64 14.15 1.10 -14.39
C ASN A 64 14.37 -0.05 -15.36
N GLN A 65 14.59 -1.28 -14.90
CA GLN A 65 14.71 -2.48 -15.74
C GLN A 65 13.43 -2.74 -16.55
N PHE A 66 12.25 -2.48 -15.95
CA PHE A 66 10.97 -2.55 -16.65
C PHE A 66 10.61 -1.29 -17.46
N GLY A 67 11.46 -0.28 -17.46
CA GLY A 67 11.23 0.97 -18.19
C GLY A 67 10.24 1.93 -17.52
N TYR A 68 9.88 1.70 -16.28
CA TYR A 68 8.97 2.58 -15.53
C TYR A 68 9.71 3.83 -15.02
N LYS A 69 9.45 4.97 -15.64
CA LYS A 69 10.03 6.29 -15.30
C LYS A 69 9.13 7.14 -14.40
N ASN A 70 7.98 6.63 -14.07
CA ASN A 70 6.93 7.26 -13.28
C ASN A 70 6.99 6.92 -11.77
N VAL A 71 8.05 6.24 -11.31
CA VAL A 71 8.26 5.91 -9.90
C VAL A 71 9.15 6.98 -9.25
N ARG A 72 8.68 7.54 -8.13
CA ARG A 72 9.40 8.52 -7.30
C ARG A 72 9.59 7.94 -5.91
N VAL A 73 10.82 7.92 -5.43
CA VAL A 73 11.12 7.42 -4.08
C VAL A 73 11.05 8.54 -3.06
N VAL A 74 10.52 8.21 -1.89
CA VAL A 74 10.47 9.09 -0.73
C VAL A 74 10.97 8.30 0.47
N ARG A 75 12.12 8.70 1.03
CA ARG A 75 12.63 8.10 2.26
C ARG A 75 11.99 8.77 3.45
N ALA A 76 11.10 8.09 4.15
CA ALA A 76 10.39 8.66 5.28
C ALA A 76 9.94 7.61 6.30
N ASP A 77 9.81 8.04 7.55
CA ASP A 77 9.16 7.31 8.63
C ASP A 77 7.65 7.53 8.54
N LEU A 78 6.90 6.45 8.33
CA LEU A 78 5.45 6.48 8.15
C LEU A 78 4.68 6.95 9.39
N THR A 79 5.31 6.96 10.56
CA THR A 79 4.72 7.51 11.80
C THR A 79 4.80 9.03 11.88
N LYS A 80 5.57 9.67 11.00
CA LYS A 80 5.76 11.12 10.90
C LYS A 80 5.01 11.69 9.69
N PRO A 81 4.70 13.01 9.67
CA PRO A 81 4.08 13.63 8.50
C PRO A 81 4.92 13.47 7.22
N LEU A 82 4.32 12.99 6.16
CA LEU A 82 4.95 12.81 4.84
C LEU A 82 4.84 14.10 4.02
N LEU A 83 5.70 15.08 4.31
CA LEU A 83 5.61 16.42 3.70
C LEU A 83 6.07 16.49 2.24
N ASP A 84 6.85 15.49 1.78
CA ASP A 84 7.35 15.42 0.40
C ASP A 84 6.27 15.02 -0.62
N ILE A 85 5.11 14.57 -0.14
CA ILE A 85 3.95 14.26 -0.98
C ILE A 85 2.85 15.24 -0.64
N PRO A 86 2.33 16.00 -1.62
CA PRO A 86 1.28 16.98 -1.38
C PRO A 86 0.01 16.33 -0.80
N GLU A 87 -0.69 17.06 0.04
CA GLU A 87 -1.99 16.61 0.54
C GLU A 87 -3.04 16.59 -0.58
N ASN A 88 -4.04 15.73 -0.44
CA ASN A 88 -5.12 15.55 -1.41
C ASN A 88 -4.61 15.35 -2.85
N SER A 89 -3.45 14.68 -3.02
CA SER A 89 -2.82 14.47 -4.33
C SER A 89 -2.93 13.06 -4.86
N CYS A 90 -3.16 12.08 -3.98
CA CYS A 90 -3.20 10.68 -4.38
C CYS A 90 -4.61 10.20 -4.70
N ASP A 91 -4.77 9.56 -5.86
CA ASP A 91 -5.98 8.84 -6.23
C ASP A 91 -6.07 7.52 -5.47
N MET A 92 -4.92 6.94 -5.13
CA MET A 92 -4.82 5.72 -4.35
C MET A 92 -3.64 5.76 -3.40
N VAL A 93 -3.85 5.22 -2.20
CA VAL A 93 -2.78 4.86 -1.26
C VAL A 93 -2.79 3.35 -1.09
N ILE A 94 -1.61 2.74 -1.11
CA ILE A 94 -1.39 1.32 -0.85
C ILE A 94 -0.73 1.17 0.52
N VAL A 95 -1.26 0.28 1.34
CA VAL A 95 -0.70 -0.13 2.63
C VAL A 95 -0.64 -1.65 2.62
N GLY A 96 0.50 -2.20 2.18
CA GLY A 96 0.67 -3.63 1.96
C GLY A 96 1.66 -4.26 2.92
N ASN A 97 1.19 -5.12 3.83
CA ASN A 97 2.02 -5.90 4.75
C ASN A 97 2.99 -5.05 5.59
N ILE A 98 2.54 -3.89 6.06
CA ILE A 98 3.36 -2.96 6.85
C ILE A 98 2.74 -2.62 8.21
N LEU A 99 1.42 -2.69 8.36
CA LEU A 99 0.75 -2.28 9.60
C LEU A 99 1.17 -3.14 10.80
N HIS A 100 1.48 -4.40 10.59
CA HIS A 100 1.96 -5.29 11.66
C HIS A 100 3.37 -4.93 12.16
N GLU A 101 4.16 -4.17 11.38
CA GLU A 101 5.48 -3.69 11.77
C GLU A 101 5.43 -2.37 12.56
N ILE A 102 4.34 -1.60 12.40
CA ILE A 102 4.19 -0.26 13.00
C ILE A 102 3.46 -0.36 14.34
N SER A 103 4.13 0.05 15.42
CA SER A 103 3.53 0.10 16.76
C SER A 103 2.52 1.22 16.92
N GLN A 104 2.83 2.43 16.43
CA GLN A 104 1.97 3.63 16.49
C GLN A 104 1.33 3.87 15.13
N LYS A 105 0.20 3.22 14.87
CA LYS A 105 -0.48 3.21 13.55
C LYS A 105 -1.16 4.53 13.22
N GLU A 106 -1.45 5.36 14.21
CA GLU A 106 -2.16 6.64 14.06
C GLU A 106 -1.46 7.59 13.10
N GLY A 107 -0.11 7.63 13.14
CA GLY A 107 0.70 8.46 12.23
C GLY A 107 0.51 8.03 10.77
N LEU A 108 0.61 6.73 10.49
CA LEU A 108 0.39 6.17 9.17
C LEU A 108 -1.04 6.46 8.68
N ILE A 109 -2.05 6.23 9.52
CA ILE A 109 -3.45 6.45 9.16
C ILE A 109 -3.72 7.93 8.85
N LYS A 110 -3.14 8.85 9.63
CA LYS A 110 -3.21 10.29 9.34
C LYS A 110 -2.57 10.62 7.98
N ASN A 111 -1.42 10.02 7.66
CA ASN A 111 -0.79 10.19 6.36
C ASN A 111 -1.69 9.66 5.24
N VAL A 112 -2.27 8.47 5.38
CA VAL A 112 -3.21 7.91 4.40
C VAL A 112 -4.33 8.91 4.12
N TYR A 113 -5.01 9.38 5.17
CA TYR A 113 -6.14 10.31 5.02
C TYR A 113 -5.72 11.64 4.38
N ARG A 114 -4.56 12.20 4.79
CA ARG A 114 -4.02 13.45 4.26
C ARG A 114 -3.67 13.36 2.78
N LEU A 115 -3.06 12.25 2.36
CA LEU A 115 -2.60 12.07 0.99
C LEU A 115 -3.74 11.85 -0.01
N LEU A 116 -4.82 11.18 0.42
CA LEU A 116 -5.94 10.85 -0.45
C LEU A 116 -6.71 12.10 -0.88
N LYS A 117 -6.98 12.19 -2.18
CA LYS A 117 -8.00 13.09 -2.75
C LYS A 117 -9.37 12.80 -2.12
N PRO A 118 -10.34 13.75 -2.16
CA PRO A 118 -11.74 13.41 -2.01
C PRO A 118 -12.09 12.28 -3.00
N THR A 119 -12.79 11.22 -2.54
CA THR A 119 -13.06 10.00 -3.33
C THR A 119 -11.81 9.16 -3.68
N GLY A 120 -10.64 9.49 -3.15
CA GLY A 120 -9.44 8.67 -3.26
C GLY A 120 -9.58 7.36 -2.48
N ARG A 121 -8.90 6.31 -2.94
CA ARG A 121 -9.04 4.96 -2.40
C ARG A 121 -7.80 4.49 -1.68
N ILE A 122 -7.99 3.62 -0.70
CA ILE A 122 -6.90 2.88 -0.08
C ILE A 122 -7.07 1.39 -0.34
N MET A 123 -5.98 0.74 -0.76
CA MET A 123 -5.84 -0.71 -0.78
C MET A 123 -5.02 -1.12 0.44
N ALA A 124 -5.65 -1.78 1.40
CA ALA A 124 -4.98 -2.34 2.58
C ALA A 124 -4.86 -3.85 2.44
N VAL A 125 -3.65 -4.37 2.60
CA VAL A 125 -3.34 -5.82 2.54
C VAL A 125 -2.57 -6.21 3.78
N GLU A 126 -2.99 -7.30 4.44
CA GLU A 126 -2.28 -7.82 5.62
C GLU A 126 -2.38 -9.34 5.73
N TRP A 127 -1.50 -9.90 6.54
CA TRP A 127 -1.48 -11.31 6.88
C TRP A 127 -2.70 -11.69 7.72
N LYS A 128 -3.37 -12.79 7.35
CA LYS A 128 -4.40 -13.40 8.20
C LYS A 128 -3.81 -13.84 9.54
N LYS A 129 -4.52 -13.62 10.62
CA LYS A 129 -4.09 -14.02 11.96
C LYS A 129 -4.32 -15.51 12.21
N THR A 130 -3.76 -16.34 11.33
CA THR A 130 -3.79 -17.79 11.38
C THR A 130 -2.38 -18.35 11.37
N ALA A 131 -2.18 -19.52 11.94
CA ALA A 131 -0.87 -20.18 11.95
C ALA A 131 -0.41 -20.49 10.52
N THR A 132 0.80 -20.04 10.17
CA THR A 132 1.44 -20.32 8.89
C THR A 132 2.92 -20.58 9.09
N PRO A 133 3.58 -21.37 8.23
CA PRO A 133 5.01 -21.67 8.38
C PRO A 133 5.94 -20.49 8.01
N PHE A 134 5.39 -19.36 7.56
CA PHE A 134 6.12 -18.18 7.13
C PHE A 134 5.31 -16.90 7.44
N GLY A 135 5.93 -15.76 7.22
CA GLY A 135 5.36 -14.43 7.52
C GLY A 135 5.68 -13.98 8.95
N PRO A 136 5.11 -12.85 9.39
CA PRO A 136 5.35 -12.31 10.72
C PRO A 136 4.76 -13.21 11.81
N PRO A 137 5.26 -13.13 13.05
CA PRO A 137 4.66 -13.81 14.19
C PRO A 137 3.17 -13.52 14.33
N ILE A 138 2.38 -14.53 14.71
CA ILE A 138 0.90 -14.46 14.74
C ILE A 138 0.38 -13.36 15.70
N ASP A 139 1.10 -13.08 16.77
CA ASP A 139 0.78 -12.05 17.75
C ASP A 139 0.91 -10.63 17.18
N ARG A 140 1.75 -10.43 16.17
CA ARG A 140 1.89 -9.15 15.46
C ARG A 140 0.85 -8.96 14.35
N ARG A 141 0.23 -10.04 13.87
CA ARG A 141 -0.76 -9.96 12.78
C ARG A 141 -2.04 -9.28 13.27
N ILE A 142 -2.66 -8.54 12.38
CA ILE A 142 -3.88 -7.77 12.66
C ILE A 142 -5.07 -8.54 12.10
N GLU A 143 -6.11 -8.70 12.90
CA GLU A 143 -7.39 -9.24 12.43
C GLU A 143 -8.01 -8.30 11.39
N GLN A 144 -8.61 -8.86 10.33
CA GLN A 144 -9.24 -8.07 9.27
C GLN A 144 -10.27 -7.08 9.84
N GLN A 145 -11.12 -7.53 10.76
CA GLN A 145 -12.12 -6.68 11.38
C GLN A 145 -11.49 -5.51 12.17
N ALA A 146 -10.37 -5.74 12.86
CA ALA A 146 -9.67 -4.70 13.59
C ALA A 146 -9.07 -3.65 12.64
N LEU A 147 -8.50 -4.08 11.50
CA LEU A 147 -8.02 -3.20 10.44
C LEU A 147 -9.18 -2.37 9.86
N GLU A 148 -10.31 -3.00 9.56
CA GLU A 148 -11.49 -2.30 9.02
C GLU A 148 -12.00 -1.23 9.97
N ILE A 149 -12.14 -1.56 11.26
CA ILE A 149 -12.56 -0.60 12.29
C ILE A 149 -11.59 0.60 12.35
N MET A 150 -10.28 0.34 12.31
CA MET A 150 -9.25 1.37 12.37
C MET A 150 -9.37 2.38 11.21
N PHE A 151 -9.55 1.90 9.98
CA PHE A 151 -9.72 2.79 8.83
C PHE A 151 -11.09 3.50 8.82
N MET A 152 -12.16 2.81 9.23
CA MET A 152 -13.48 3.45 9.34
C MET A 152 -13.52 4.54 10.41
N GLN A 153 -12.87 4.37 11.56
CA GLN A 153 -12.73 5.39 12.58
C GLN A 153 -11.93 6.61 12.10
N ALA A 154 -11.06 6.44 11.12
CA ALA A 154 -10.35 7.53 10.45
C ALA A 154 -11.18 8.26 9.38
N GLY A 155 -12.45 7.89 9.19
CA GLY A 155 -13.35 8.52 8.23
C GLY A 155 -13.37 7.88 6.84
N LEU A 156 -12.78 6.69 6.69
CA LEU A 156 -12.79 5.95 5.43
C LEU A 156 -13.97 4.97 5.39
N ARG A 157 -14.56 4.78 4.22
CA ARG A 157 -15.69 3.87 3.99
C ARG A 157 -15.21 2.59 3.30
N LYS A 158 -15.49 1.42 3.87
CA LYS A 158 -15.22 0.14 3.22
C LYS A 158 -16.05 0.02 1.93
N ILE A 159 -15.37 -0.30 0.82
CA ILE A 159 -16.00 -0.54 -0.49
C ILE A 159 -16.24 -2.04 -0.68
N LYS A 160 -15.17 -2.84 -0.61
CA LYS A 160 -15.23 -4.29 -0.84
C LYS A 160 -13.97 -4.98 -0.33
N GLU A 161 -14.06 -6.27 -0.21
CA GLU A 161 -12.89 -7.13 -0.11
C GLU A 161 -12.32 -7.41 -1.49
N LEU A 162 -11.00 -7.53 -1.56
CA LEU A 162 -10.28 -7.91 -2.77
C LEU A 162 -9.84 -9.35 -2.64
N GLN A 163 -9.83 -10.07 -3.75
CA GLN A 163 -9.33 -11.43 -3.77
C GLN A 163 -7.81 -11.40 -3.56
N ALA A 164 -7.37 -11.99 -2.48
CA ALA A 164 -5.97 -12.22 -2.13
C ALA A 164 -5.65 -13.73 -2.20
N ASP A 165 -4.63 -14.18 -1.50
CA ASP A 165 -4.29 -15.60 -1.38
C ASP A 165 -4.88 -16.26 -0.12
N GLY A 166 -4.44 -17.49 0.17
CA GLY A 166 -4.87 -18.22 1.36
C GLY A 166 -4.36 -17.61 2.68
N TYR A 167 -3.33 -16.78 2.65
CA TYR A 167 -2.59 -16.29 3.81
C TYR A 167 -2.81 -14.80 4.11
N HIS A 168 -3.33 -14.05 3.14
CA HIS A 168 -3.59 -12.63 3.25
C HIS A 168 -5.07 -12.32 3.09
N TYR A 169 -5.46 -11.17 3.61
CA TYR A 169 -6.69 -10.49 3.25
C TYR A 169 -6.37 -9.13 2.63
N ALA A 170 -7.25 -8.64 1.79
CA ALA A 170 -7.13 -7.34 1.15
C ALA A 170 -8.48 -6.63 1.15
N VAL A 171 -8.48 -5.36 1.51
CA VAL A 171 -9.70 -4.55 1.63
C VAL A 171 -9.51 -3.22 0.92
N LEU A 172 -10.50 -2.80 0.16
CA LEU A 172 -10.57 -1.50 -0.51
C LEU A 172 -11.48 -0.57 0.28
N PHE A 173 -10.97 0.63 0.59
CA PHE A 173 -11.74 1.72 1.19
C PHE A 173 -11.72 2.95 0.29
N GLU A 174 -12.57 3.93 0.61
CA GLU A 174 -12.67 5.23 -0.05
C GLU A 174 -12.80 6.34 1.00
N LYS A 175 -12.19 7.49 0.72
CA LYS A 175 -12.28 8.71 1.53
C LYS A 175 -13.59 9.45 1.26
#